data_1cc8d07f8b3879ccf0280441411de3dc
#
_entry.id   1cc8d07f8b3879ccf0280441411de3dc
#
_cell.length_a   1.000
_cell.length_b   1.000
_cell.length_c   1.000
_cell.angle_alpha   90.00
_cell.angle_beta   90.00
_cell.angle_gamma   90.00
#
_symmetry.space_group_name_H-M   'P 1'
#
loop_
_entity.id
_entity.type
_entity.pdbx_description
1 polymer ?
#
loop_
_entity_poly.entity_id
_entity_poly.type
_entity_poly.pdbx_seq_one_letter_code
_entity_poly.pdbx_strand_id
1 'polypeptide(L)'
;MEVGIYIRDYLEDPTRPMHEQIEEAAEVCRRARSLGVSAIYMPQHFIAHPPMWMQPMQMLARLAPDAEGLRLITGILLLTYHNPVDIADQVVTLDHISNGRFTLGVGLGYREKELAAFGTNRKDRVSRMEES
;
A
#
# COMPACT_ATOMS: atom_id res chain seq x y z
N MET A 1 -6.03 -20.35 11.34
CA MET A 1 -5.27 -19.84 10.15
C MET A 1 -5.83 -18.46 9.84
N GLU A 2 -4.97 -17.46 9.73
CA GLU A 2 -5.41 -16.13 9.30
C GLU A 2 -5.25 -16.02 7.77
N VAL A 3 -6.22 -15.40 7.14
CA VAL A 3 -6.25 -15.23 5.68
C VAL A 3 -6.33 -13.75 5.36
N GLY A 4 -5.42 -13.27 4.53
CA GLY A 4 -5.45 -11.91 4.02
C GLY A 4 -5.65 -11.89 2.51
N ILE A 5 -6.17 -10.80 1.99
CA ILE A 5 -6.37 -10.60 0.57
C ILE A 5 -5.61 -9.37 0.07
N TYR A 6 -5.13 -9.44 -1.16
CA TYR A 6 -4.65 -8.27 -1.87
C TYR A 6 -5.82 -7.49 -2.45
N ILE A 7 -5.85 -6.21 -2.13
CA ILE A 7 -6.74 -5.28 -2.82
C ILE A 7 -6.04 -4.85 -4.11
N ARG A 8 -6.75 -4.98 -5.21
CA ARG A 8 -6.24 -4.51 -6.50
C ARG A 8 -6.09 -2.98 -6.44
N ASP A 9 -4.90 -2.52 -6.65
CA ASP A 9 -4.47 -1.13 -6.49
C ASP A 9 -4.08 -0.46 -7.81
N TYR A 10 -4.35 -1.10 -8.94
CA TYR A 10 -4.01 -0.57 -10.25
C TYR A 10 -5.22 -0.54 -11.18
N LEU A 11 -5.23 0.46 -12.05
CA LEU A 11 -6.17 0.62 -13.13
C LEU A 11 -5.74 -0.26 -14.31
N GLU A 12 -6.50 -1.32 -14.59
CA GLU A 12 -6.33 -2.10 -15.84
C GLU A 12 -6.92 -1.36 -17.03
N ASP A 13 -8.03 -0.69 -16.81
CA ASP A 13 -8.74 0.06 -17.84
C ASP A 13 -8.64 1.56 -17.56
N PRO A 14 -7.77 2.28 -18.29
CA PRO A 14 -7.60 3.73 -18.12
C PRO A 14 -8.83 4.53 -18.57
N THR A 15 -9.81 3.91 -19.22
CA THR A 15 -11.06 4.56 -19.63
C THR A 15 -12.08 4.62 -18.50
N ARG A 16 -11.93 3.80 -17.47
CA ARG A 16 -12.81 3.81 -16.31
C ARG A 16 -12.40 4.87 -15.29
N PRO A 17 -13.36 5.61 -14.72
CA PRO A 17 -13.05 6.58 -13.66
C PRO A 17 -12.40 5.92 -12.45
N MET A 18 -11.34 6.55 -11.92
CA MET A 18 -10.61 6.03 -10.74
C MET A 18 -11.52 5.86 -9.53
N HIS A 19 -12.45 6.78 -9.32
CA HIS A 19 -13.33 6.74 -8.14
C HIS A 19 -14.22 5.47 -8.13
N GLU A 20 -14.66 4.97 -9.28
CA GLU A 20 -15.43 3.72 -9.36
C GLU A 20 -14.61 2.52 -8.88
N GLN A 21 -13.33 2.48 -9.23
CA GLN A 21 -12.45 1.39 -8.80
C GLN A 21 -12.11 1.47 -7.31
N ILE A 22 -12.04 2.68 -6.75
CA ILE A 22 -11.92 2.86 -5.29
C ILE A 22 -13.17 2.34 -4.57
N GLU A 23 -14.37 2.59 -5.12
CA GLU A 23 -15.61 2.05 -4.54
C GLU A 23 -15.72 0.53 -4.69
N GLU A 24 -15.24 -0.05 -5.79
CA GLU A 24 -15.11 -1.50 -5.92
C GLU A 24 -14.17 -2.09 -4.87
N ALA A 25 -13.02 -1.44 -4.62
CA ALA A 25 -12.10 -1.86 -3.57
C ALA A 25 -12.75 -1.78 -2.17
N ALA A 26 -13.54 -0.74 -1.91
CA ALA A 26 -14.29 -0.61 -0.66
C ALA A 26 -15.34 -1.75 -0.51
N GLU A 27 -16.04 -2.10 -1.59
CA GLU A 27 -16.98 -3.23 -1.57
C GLU A 27 -16.27 -4.56 -1.32
N VAL A 28 -15.08 -4.77 -1.91
CA VAL A 28 -14.26 -5.95 -1.64
C VAL A 28 -13.90 -6.02 -0.15
N CYS A 29 -13.53 -4.88 0.49
CA CYS A 29 -13.25 -4.84 1.93
C CYS A 29 -14.48 -5.26 2.76
N ARG A 30 -15.66 -4.70 2.47
CA ARG A 30 -16.91 -5.07 3.16
C ARG A 30 -17.23 -6.56 3.03
N ARG A 31 -17.07 -7.11 1.83
CA ARG A 31 -17.31 -8.55 1.58
C ARG A 31 -16.25 -9.44 2.25
N ALA A 32 -14.98 -9.04 2.20
CA ALA A 32 -13.90 -9.77 2.87
C ALA A 32 -14.16 -9.92 4.37
N ARG A 33 -14.58 -8.84 5.02
CA ARG A 33 -14.99 -8.84 6.43
C ARG A 33 -16.11 -9.87 6.70
N SER A 34 -17.14 -9.89 5.89
CA SER A 34 -18.28 -10.83 6.08
C SER A 34 -17.88 -12.30 5.85
N LEU A 35 -16.79 -12.57 5.15
CA LEU A 35 -16.25 -13.90 4.85
C LEU A 35 -15.18 -14.36 5.86
N GLY A 36 -14.90 -13.58 6.90
CA GLY A 36 -13.91 -13.93 7.92
C GLY A 36 -12.46 -13.76 7.50
N VAL A 37 -12.20 -12.93 6.47
CA VAL A 37 -10.84 -12.49 6.13
C VAL A 37 -10.30 -11.64 7.27
N SER A 38 -9.02 -11.75 7.59
CA SER A 38 -8.38 -11.08 8.72
C SER A 38 -7.55 -9.85 8.35
N ALA A 39 -7.17 -9.69 7.09
CA ALA A 39 -6.32 -8.59 6.65
C ALA A 39 -6.52 -8.24 5.18
N ILE A 40 -6.27 -6.98 4.83
CA ILE A 40 -6.10 -6.52 3.46
C ILE A 40 -4.66 -6.03 3.25
N TYR A 41 -4.13 -6.29 2.05
CA TYR A 41 -2.79 -5.93 1.63
C TYR A 41 -2.83 -5.00 0.43
N MET A 42 -1.99 -3.95 0.46
CA MET A 42 -1.76 -3.09 -0.70
C MET A 42 -0.28 -2.97 -1.00
N PRO A 43 0.18 -3.33 -2.20
CA PRO A 43 1.56 -3.17 -2.64
C PRO A 43 1.84 -1.72 -3.08
N GLN A 44 3.12 -1.43 -3.35
CA GLN A 44 3.55 -0.15 -3.90
C GLN A 44 4.37 -0.38 -5.17
N HIS A 45 4.03 0.37 -6.19
CA HIS A 45 4.83 0.54 -7.39
C HIS A 45 4.76 1.98 -7.90
N PHE A 46 5.80 2.37 -8.62
CA PHE A 46 5.90 3.67 -9.26
C PHE A 46 6.16 3.50 -10.77
N ILE A 47 5.82 4.52 -11.55
CA ILE A 47 6.13 4.60 -12.99
C ILE A 47 5.73 3.31 -13.73
N ALA A 48 4.66 2.68 -13.31
CA ALA A 48 4.15 1.47 -13.94
C ALA A 48 3.08 1.86 -14.96
N HIS A 49 3.46 1.95 -16.21
CA HIS A 49 2.56 2.19 -17.35
C HIS A 49 2.46 0.91 -18.19
N PRO A 50 1.28 0.56 -18.71
CA PRO A 50 0.02 1.27 -18.72
C PRO A 50 -0.79 1.25 -17.42
N PRO A 51 -0.65 0.29 -16.49
CA PRO A 51 -1.43 0.38 -15.27
C PRO A 51 -0.96 1.55 -14.41
N MET A 52 -1.91 2.31 -13.87
CA MET A 52 -1.65 3.32 -12.86
C MET A 52 -1.84 2.72 -11.47
N TRP A 53 -0.80 2.79 -10.65
CA TRP A 53 -0.81 2.26 -9.29
C TRP A 53 -1.19 3.33 -8.27
N MET A 54 -2.15 3.02 -7.43
CA MET A 54 -2.53 3.87 -6.32
C MET A 54 -1.54 3.70 -5.16
N GLN A 55 -1.27 4.78 -4.44
CA GLN A 55 -0.33 4.72 -3.33
C GLN A 55 -0.98 4.06 -2.10
N PRO A 56 -0.31 3.06 -1.47
CA PRO A 56 -0.94 2.20 -0.48
C PRO A 56 -1.39 2.94 0.78
N MET A 57 -0.62 3.90 1.29
CA MET A 57 -0.96 4.61 2.53
C MET A 57 -2.27 5.38 2.38
N GLN A 58 -2.44 6.13 1.28
CA GLN A 58 -3.64 6.91 0.98
C GLN A 58 -4.86 6.00 0.75
N MET A 59 -4.64 4.90 0.03
CA MET A 59 -5.72 3.93 -0.22
C MET A 59 -6.15 3.20 1.04
N LEU A 60 -5.20 2.75 1.87
CA LEU A 60 -5.54 2.11 3.15
C LEU A 60 -6.27 3.06 4.09
N ALA A 61 -5.90 4.35 4.11
CA ALA A 61 -6.64 5.37 4.85
C ALA A 61 -8.09 5.51 4.34
N ARG A 62 -8.26 5.57 3.00
CA ARG A 62 -9.62 5.61 2.40
C ARG A 62 -10.43 4.36 2.69
N LEU A 63 -9.81 3.19 2.70
CA LEU A 63 -10.49 1.91 2.90
C LEU A 63 -10.70 1.55 4.37
N ALA A 64 -10.06 2.25 5.31
CA ALA A 64 -10.11 1.94 6.74
C ALA A 64 -11.54 1.84 7.32
N PRO A 65 -12.51 2.69 6.93
CA PRO A 65 -13.90 2.56 7.36
C PRO A 65 -14.58 1.30 6.81
N ASP A 66 -14.34 0.96 5.53
CA ASP A 66 -14.94 -0.18 4.86
C ASP A 66 -14.31 -1.52 5.29
N ALA A 67 -13.06 -1.47 5.74
CA ALA A 67 -12.28 -2.58 6.27
C ALA A 67 -12.32 -2.67 7.81
N GLU A 68 -13.40 -2.23 8.44
CA GLU A 68 -13.55 -2.30 9.90
C GLU A 68 -13.33 -3.73 10.41
N GLY A 69 -12.46 -3.89 11.42
CA GLY A 69 -12.10 -5.20 11.98
C GLY A 69 -10.99 -5.94 11.22
N LEU A 70 -10.64 -5.53 9.99
CA LEU A 70 -9.51 -6.11 9.26
C LEU A 70 -8.20 -5.37 9.57
N ARG A 71 -7.08 -6.09 9.57
CA ARG A 71 -5.76 -5.45 9.56
C ARG A 71 -5.49 -4.82 8.20
N LEU A 72 -4.90 -3.65 8.21
CA LEU A 72 -4.49 -2.89 7.03
C LEU A 72 -2.98 -3.01 6.88
N ILE A 73 -2.49 -3.57 5.80
CA ILE A 73 -1.07 -3.91 5.67
C ILE A 73 -0.52 -3.34 4.36
N THR A 74 0.58 -2.59 4.43
CA THR A 74 1.36 -2.34 3.22
C THR A 74 2.11 -3.61 2.84
N GLY A 75 1.79 -4.19 1.73
CA GLY A 75 2.38 -5.43 1.29
C GLY A 75 3.04 -5.33 -0.09
N ILE A 76 4.08 -4.56 -0.23
CA ILE A 76 4.94 -3.80 0.70
C ILE A 76 5.09 -2.33 0.31
N LEU A 77 5.45 -1.46 1.26
CA LEU A 77 5.93 -0.11 0.98
C LEU A 77 7.43 -0.17 0.65
N LEU A 78 7.84 0.54 -0.40
CA LEU A 78 9.24 0.55 -0.86
C LEU A 78 10.04 1.61 -0.08
N LEU A 79 10.37 1.31 1.19
CA LEU A 79 10.89 2.27 2.17
C LEU A 79 12.14 3.01 1.67
N THR A 80 12.99 2.32 0.92
CA THR A 80 14.24 2.89 0.37
C THR A 80 14.04 4.06 -0.60
N TYR A 81 12.82 4.31 -1.05
CA TYR A 81 12.48 5.43 -1.95
C TYR A 81 11.97 6.66 -1.20
N HIS A 82 11.75 6.54 0.10
CA HIS A 82 11.11 7.57 0.91
C HIS A 82 12.07 8.20 1.93
N ASN A 83 11.67 9.36 2.45
CA ASN A 83 12.26 9.90 3.65
C ASN A 83 11.67 9.16 4.86
N PRO A 84 12.48 8.55 5.75
CA PRO A 84 11.97 7.76 6.86
C PRO A 84 11.16 8.59 7.87
N VAL A 85 11.49 9.86 8.07
CA VAL A 85 10.73 10.73 8.98
C VAL A 85 9.31 10.97 8.44
N ASP A 86 9.17 11.23 7.14
CA ASP A 86 7.86 11.40 6.49
C ASP A 86 7.03 10.12 6.57
N ILE A 87 7.65 8.96 6.38
CA ILE A 87 6.95 7.68 6.51
C ILE A 87 6.54 7.43 7.96
N ALA A 88 7.37 7.76 8.94
CA ALA A 88 7.01 7.60 10.35
C ALA A 88 5.75 8.39 10.71
N ASP A 89 5.64 9.65 10.27
CA ASP A 89 4.46 10.49 10.50
C ASP A 89 3.21 9.94 9.79
N GLN A 90 3.36 9.45 8.57
CA GLN A 90 2.26 8.81 7.85
C GLN A 90 1.79 7.51 8.52
N VAL A 91 2.73 6.70 9.03
CA VAL A 91 2.43 5.47 9.78
C VAL A 91 1.61 5.77 11.01
N VAL A 92 2.05 6.73 11.84
CA VAL A 92 1.31 7.16 13.04
C VAL A 92 -0.09 7.65 12.67
N THR A 93 -0.19 8.47 11.62
CA THR A 93 -1.47 8.99 11.14
C THR A 93 -2.42 7.86 10.73
N LEU A 94 -1.93 6.91 9.93
CA LEU A 94 -2.76 5.79 9.45
C LEU A 94 -3.11 4.81 10.57
N ASP A 95 -2.23 4.62 11.53
CA ASP A 95 -2.52 3.80 12.71
C ASP A 95 -3.67 4.40 13.53
N HIS A 96 -3.67 5.70 13.76
CA HIS A 96 -4.80 6.40 14.40
C HIS A 96 -6.08 6.32 13.57
N ILE A 97 -6.03 6.56 12.26
CA ILE A 97 -7.20 6.43 11.36
C ILE A 97 -7.80 5.01 11.44
N SER A 98 -6.94 4.00 11.50
CA SER A 98 -7.36 2.60 11.54
C SER A 98 -7.67 2.08 12.94
N ASN A 99 -7.50 2.89 13.97
CA ASN A 99 -7.66 2.50 15.38
C ASN A 99 -6.76 1.31 15.76
N GLY A 100 -5.44 1.44 15.50
CA GLY A 100 -4.42 0.45 15.85
C GLY A 100 -4.42 -0.82 14.98
N ARG A 101 -5.02 -0.78 13.78
CA ARG A 101 -5.09 -1.94 12.88
C ARG A 101 -4.08 -1.90 11.73
N PHE A 102 -3.21 -0.90 11.70
CA PHE A 102 -2.22 -0.77 10.64
C PHE A 102 -0.97 -1.61 10.91
N THR A 103 -0.40 -2.16 9.87
CA THR A 103 0.89 -2.87 9.89
C THR A 103 1.73 -2.40 8.72
N LEU A 104 2.89 -1.85 9.01
CA LEU A 104 3.85 -1.42 8.01
C LEU A 104 4.68 -2.61 7.52
N GLY A 105 4.40 -3.10 6.33
CA GLY A 105 5.27 -4.02 5.62
C GLY A 105 6.18 -3.25 4.67
N VAL A 106 7.49 -3.48 4.74
CA VAL A 106 8.49 -2.73 3.97
C VAL A 106 9.34 -3.62 3.08
N GLY A 107 9.91 -3.03 2.03
CA GLY A 107 10.80 -3.73 1.14
C GLY A 107 11.77 -2.82 0.41
N LEU A 108 12.79 -3.45 -0.18
CA LEU A 108 13.94 -2.77 -0.80
C LEU A 108 13.65 -2.15 -2.19
N GLY A 109 12.60 -2.59 -2.85
CA GLY A 109 12.43 -2.30 -4.27
C GLY A 109 13.42 -3.07 -5.16
N TYR A 110 13.09 -3.25 -6.43
CA TYR A 110 13.91 -4.03 -7.36
C TYR A 110 13.90 -3.51 -8.81
N ARG A 111 12.93 -2.65 -9.15
CA ARG A 111 12.77 -2.15 -10.52
C ARG A 111 13.75 -1.01 -10.79
N GLU A 112 14.65 -1.20 -11.74
CA GLU A 112 15.69 -0.23 -12.08
C GLU A 112 15.10 1.15 -12.46
N LYS A 113 13.96 1.18 -13.16
CA LYS A 113 13.24 2.42 -13.47
C LYS A 113 12.84 3.21 -12.23
N GLU A 114 12.31 2.50 -11.22
CA GLU A 114 11.89 3.13 -9.96
C GLU A 114 13.12 3.62 -9.19
N LEU A 115 14.14 2.78 -9.02
CA LEU A 115 15.38 3.15 -8.37
C LEU A 115 16.00 4.41 -8.97
N ALA A 116 16.12 4.46 -10.30
CA ALA A 116 16.68 5.61 -11.02
C ALA A 116 15.84 6.89 -10.81
N ALA A 117 14.51 6.78 -10.84
CA ALA A 117 13.63 7.91 -10.66
C ALA A 117 13.69 8.52 -9.25
N PHE A 118 13.97 7.70 -8.23
CA PHE A 118 14.16 8.15 -6.85
C PHE A 118 15.61 8.46 -6.49
N GLY A 119 16.51 8.56 -7.49
CA GLY A 119 17.90 8.93 -7.29
C GLY A 119 18.72 7.93 -6.47
N THR A 120 18.33 6.66 -6.53
CA THR A 120 19.02 5.56 -5.86
C THR A 120 19.38 4.45 -6.85
N ASN A 121 20.05 3.44 -6.40
CA ASN A 121 20.47 2.31 -7.21
C ASN A 121 20.41 1.00 -6.41
N ARG A 122 20.62 -0.11 -7.12
CA ARG A 122 20.50 -1.44 -6.53
C ARG A 122 21.52 -1.73 -5.43
N LYS A 123 22.67 -1.06 -5.43
CA LYS A 123 23.74 -1.28 -4.44
C LYS A 123 23.41 -0.60 -3.11
N ASP A 124 22.81 0.59 -3.15
CA ASP A 124 22.57 1.43 -1.97
C ASP A 124 21.28 1.06 -1.21
N ARG A 125 20.40 0.26 -1.82
CA ARG A 125 19.08 -0.02 -1.25
C ARG A 125 19.11 -0.75 0.10
N VAL A 126 20.15 -1.56 0.38
CA VAL A 126 20.28 -2.28 1.65
C VAL A 126 20.66 -1.30 2.75
N SER A 127 21.72 -0.50 2.55
CA SER A 127 22.13 0.51 3.53
C SER A 127 21.01 1.54 3.79
N ARG A 128 20.31 1.97 2.74
CA ARG A 128 19.15 2.86 2.92
C ARG A 128 18.03 2.24 3.76
N MET A 129 17.79 0.95 3.62
CA MET A 129 16.81 0.25 4.46
C MET A 129 17.27 0.12 5.92
N GLU A 130 18.56 -0.13 6.14
CA GLU A 130 19.13 -0.26 7.49
C GLU A 130 19.19 1.06 8.25
N GLU A 131 19.30 2.18 7.51
CA GLU A 131 19.34 3.53 8.08
C GLU A 131 17.94 4.13 8.29
N SER A 132 16.89 3.53 7.74
CA SER A 132 15.51 4.02 7.81
C SER A 132 14.75 3.42 8.97
#